data_b84392954e7220891f5a308e336a5a1b
#
_entry.id   b84392954e7220891f5a308e336a5a1b
#
_cell.length_a   1.000
_cell.length_b   1.000
_cell.length_c   1.000
_cell.angle_alpha   90.00
_cell.angle_beta   90.00
_cell.angle_gamma   90.00
#
_symmetry.space_group_name_H-M   'P 1'
#
loop_
_entity.id
_entity.type
_entity.pdbx_description
1 polymer ?
#
loop_
_entity_poly.entity_id
_entity_poly.type
_entity_poly.pdbx_seq_one_letter_code
_entity_poly.pdbx_strand_id
1 'polypeptide(L)'
;MAAVVELVATLGMAWLGDRFGRIRVVVWGLIGVALLAAPQFLVVSSDSVFLIFLVFALMRLLMAATYGPVAAVLSQMFRPQARYTSISLAYQVSGAIFGGISPVVATLVFRETGSIVPVIFLLIAMCALSIACLVKAPQHIDETTIASEKVMQ
;
A
#
# COMPACT_ATOMS: atom_id res chain seq x y z
N MET A 1 2.03 -5.74 21.49
CA MET A 1 0.59 -5.73 21.21
C MET A 1 0.25 -5.20 19.82
N ALA A 2 0.83 -4.05 19.37
CA ALA A 2 0.56 -3.48 18.04
C ALA A 2 0.85 -4.44 16.87
N ALA A 3 1.95 -5.21 16.94
CA ALA A 3 2.33 -6.15 15.88
C ALA A 3 1.32 -7.29 15.67
N VAL A 4 0.66 -7.75 16.73
CA VAL A 4 -0.36 -8.80 16.63
C VAL A 4 -1.62 -8.28 15.95
N VAL A 5 -2.02 -7.06 16.27
CA VAL A 5 -3.16 -6.39 15.62
C VAL A 5 -2.87 -6.15 14.14
N GLU A 6 -1.66 -5.73 13.81
CA GLU A 6 -1.23 -5.52 12.43
C GLU A 6 -1.21 -6.83 11.63
N LEU A 7 -0.74 -7.93 12.22
CA LEU A 7 -0.73 -9.25 11.59
C LEU A 7 -2.16 -9.74 11.31
N VAL A 8 -3.05 -9.65 12.29
CA VAL A 8 -4.47 -10.04 12.14
C VAL A 8 -5.16 -9.15 11.10
N ALA A 9 -4.90 -7.84 11.13
CA ALA A 9 -5.46 -6.91 10.15
C ALA A 9 -4.97 -7.23 8.72
N THR A 10 -3.69 -7.53 8.56
CA THR A 10 -3.10 -7.89 7.24
C THR A 10 -3.69 -9.17 6.68
N LEU A 11 -3.88 -10.20 7.52
CA LEU A 11 -4.53 -11.45 7.11
C LEU A 11 -6.01 -11.23 6.75
N GLY A 12 -6.73 -10.45 7.55
CA GLY A 12 -8.12 -10.09 7.26
C GLY A 12 -8.27 -9.30 5.94
N MET A 13 -7.36 -8.37 5.69
CA MET A 13 -7.37 -7.58 4.45
C MET A 13 -6.92 -8.40 3.23
N ALA A 14 -6.04 -9.38 3.40
CA ALA A 14 -5.70 -10.33 2.34
C ALA A 14 -6.94 -11.18 1.94
N TRP A 15 -7.67 -11.69 2.94
CA TRP A 15 -8.93 -12.42 2.70
C TRP A 15 -10.00 -11.54 2.03
N LEU A 16 -10.11 -10.27 2.46
CA LEU A 16 -11.00 -9.29 1.84
C LEU A 16 -10.61 -9.02 0.39
N GLY A 17 -9.30 -8.97 0.11
CA GLY A 17 -8.74 -8.85 -1.24
C GLY A 17 -9.14 -10.00 -2.16
N ASP A 18 -9.14 -11.22 -1.64
CA ASP A 18 -9.57 -12.40 -2.42
C ASP A 18 -11.07 -12.39 -2.75
N ARG A 19 -11.90 -11.80 -1.87
CA ARG A 19 -13.35 -11.73 -2.05
C ARG A 19 -13.82 -10.57 -2.94
N PHE A 20 -13.24 -9.39 -2.80
CA PHE A 20 -13.68 -8.16 -3.50
C PHE A 20 -12.79 -7.78 -4.68
N GLY A 21 -11.71 -8.51 -4.89
CA GLY A 21 -10.70 -8.25 -5.90
C GLY A 21 -9.49 -7.50 -5.32
N ARG A 22 -8.33 -8.13 -5.42
CA ARG A 22 -7.06 -7.70 -4.79
C ARG A 22 -6.69 -6.26 -5.13
N ILE A 23 -6.78 -5.88 -6.41
CA ILE A 23 -6.46 -4.53 -6.88
C ILE A 23 -7.40 -3.49 -6.30
N ARG A 24 -8.70 -3.81 -6.22
CA ARG A 24 -9.69 -2.88 -5.66
C ARG A 24 -9.40 -2.57 -4.19
N VAL A 25 -9.07 -3.59 -3.39
CA VAL A 25 -8.76 -3.40 -1.97
C VAL A 25 -7.49 -2.57 -1.78
N VAL A 26 -6.45 -2.79 -2.60
CA VAL A 26 -5.23 -1.96 -2.57
C VAL A 26 -5.54 -0.51 -2.94
N VAL A 27 -6.34 -0.27 -3.98
CA VAL A 27 -6.74 1.08 -4.40
C VAL A 27 -7.55 1.78 -3.31
N TRP A 28 -8.52 1.10 -2.69
CA TRP A 28 -9.28 1.64 -1.56
C TRP A 28 -8.37 1.96 -0.36
N GLY A 29 -7.39 1.09 -0.07
CA GLY A 29 -6.37 1.34 0.96
C GLY A 29 -5.55 2.61 0.67
N LEU A 30 -5.05 2.77 -0.56
CA LEU A 30 -4.29 3.96 -0.98
C LEU A 30 -5.13 5.24 -0.95
N ILE A 31 -6.38 5.19 -1.38
CA ILE A 31 -7.29 6.34 -1.29
C ILE A 31 -7.52 6.71 0.18
N GLY A 32 -7.75 5.72 1.04
CA GLY A 32 -7.91 5.95 2.48
C GLY A 32 -6.68 6.58 3.12
N VAL A 33 -5.48 6.10 2.79
CA VAL A 33 -4.20 6.69 3.26
C VAL A 33 -4.08 8.14 2.78
N ALA A 34 -4.38 8.43 1.52
CA ALA A 34 -4.32 9.78 0.97
C ALA A 34 -5.33 10.73 1.66
N LEU A 35 -6.55 10.26 1.95
CA LEU A 35 -7.57 11.03 2.66
C LEU A 35 -7.21 11.29 4.12
N LEU A 36 -6.58 10.33 4.80
CA LEU A 36 -6.17 10.47 6.20
C LEU A 36 -4.85 11.22 6.37
N ALA A 37 -4.10 11.45 5.29
CA ALA A 37 -2.82 12.15 5.36
C ALA A 37 -2.95 13.55 5.99
N ALA A 38 -3.94 14.34 5.60
CA ALA A 38 -4.16 15.66 6.16
C ALA A 38 -4.71 15.63 7.61
N PRO A 39 -5.78 14.87 7.93
CA PRO A 39 -6.27 14.75 9.30
C PRO A 39 -5.23 14.24 10.29
N GLN A 40 -4.36 13.32 9.88
CA GLN A 40 -3.31 12.77 10.74
C GLN A 40 -2.40 13.89 11.32
N PHE A 41 -1.98 14.83 10.50
CA PHE A 41 -1.12 15.94 10.95
C PHE A 41 -1.88 16.96 11.78
N LEU A 42 -3.16 17.20 11.48
CA LEU A 42 -3.99 18.10 12.26
C LEU A 42 -4.29 17.54 13.67
N VAL A 43 -4.49 16.22 13.75
CA VAL A 43 -4.80 15.56 15.03
C VAL A 43 -3.58 15.48 15.94
N VAL A 44 -2.36 15.40 15.41
CA VAL A 44 -1.13 15.46 16.22
C VAL A 44 -1.01 16.79 17.00
N SER A 45 -1.59 17.87 16.46
CA SER A 45 -1.63 19.17 17.12
C SER A 45 -2.79 19.31 18.14
N SER A 46 -3.63 18.30 18.30
CA SER A 46 -4.72 18.28 19.27
C SER A 46 -4.29 17.65 20.60
N ASP A 47 -4.83 18.13 21.71
CA ASP A 47 -4.52 17.63 23.05
C ASP A 47 -5.22 16.29 23.39
N SER A 48 -5.99 15.73 22.46
CA SER A 48 -6.77 14.51 22.67
C SER A 48 -5.97 13.26 22.29
N VAL A 49 -5.39 12.58 23.29
CA VAL A 49 -4.68 11.31 23.15
C VAL A 49 -5.54 10.22 22.49
N PHE A 50 -6.85 10.20 22.80
CA PHE A 50 -7.77 9.23 22.21
C PHE A 50 -7.93 9.43 20.70
N LEU A 51 -8.03 10.68 20.25
CA LEU A 51 -8.19 11.04 18.85
C LEU A 51 -6.91 10.71 18.05
N ILE A 52 -5.74 10.97 18.64
CA ILE A 52 -4.44 10.59 18.08
C ILE A 52 -4.38 9.07 17.91
N PHE A 53 -4.70 8.31 18.96
CA PHE A 53 -4.69 6.84 18.90
C PHE A 53 -5.63 6.30 17.82
N LEU A 54 -6.85 6.84 17.71
CA LEU A 54 -7.86 6.42 16.75
C LEU A 54 -7.37 6.62 15.30
N VAL A 55 -6.84 7.81 14.99
CA VAL A 55 -6.35 8.14 13.64
C VAL A 55 -5.14 7.27 13.25
N PHE A 56 -4.21 7.05 14.18
CA PHE A 56 -3.06 6.18 13.94
C PHE A 56 -3.49 4.71 13.77
N ALA A 57 -4.45 4.23 14.55
CA ALA A 57 -4.98 2.87 14.41
C ALA A 57 -5.67 2.68 13.05
N LEU A 58 -6.46 3.66 12.61
CA LEU A 58 -7.12 3.64 11.31
C LEU A 58 -6.09 3.68 10.16
N MET A 59 -5.05 4.49 10.29
CA MET A 59 -3.95 4.56 9.32
C MET A 59 -3.24 3.20 9.20
N ARG A 60 -2.98 2.52 10.32
CA ARG A 60 -2.40 1.17 10.34
C ARG A 60 -3.29 0.14 9.64
N LEU A 61 -4.60 0.23 9.84
CA LEU A 61 -5.57 -0.64 9.17
C LEU A 61 -5.56 -0.44 7.66
N LEU A 62 -5.51 0.81 7.19
CA LEU A 62 -5.43 1.13 5.76
C LEU A 62 -4.09 0.70 5.14
N MET A 63 -2.99 0.82 5.88
CA MET A 63 -1.71 0.26 5.46
C MET A 63 -1.77 -1.27 5.34
N ALA A 64 -2.38 -1.97 6.28
CA ALA A 64 -2.59 -3.41 6.20
C ALA A 64 -3.43 -3.80 4.96
N ALA A 65 -4.44 -3.00 4.61
CA ALA A 65 -5.23 -3.20 3.39
C ALA A 65 -4.41 -3.06 2.10
N THR A 66 -3.36 -2.23 2.14
CA THR A 66 -2.44 -2.07 1.00
C THR A 66 -1.43 -3.21 0.95
N TYR A 67 -0.80 -3.54 2.08
CA TYR A 67 0.27 -4.56 2.15
C TYR A 67 -0.24 -6.00 1.97
N GLY A 68 -1.43 -6.34 2.49
CA GLY A 68 -1.97 -7.70 2.45
C GLY A 68 -2.09 -8.26 1.03
N PRO A 69 -2.80 -7.60 0.11
CA PRO A 69 -3.00 -8.12 -1.24
C PRO A 69 -1.84 -7.86 -2.21
N VAL A 70 -0.90 -6.93 -1.91
CA VAL A 70 0.17 -6.51 -2.84
C VAL A 70 1.05 -7.68 -3.28
N ALA A 71 1.45 -8.55 -2.35
CA ALA A 71 2.27 -9.72 -2.68
C ALA A 71 1.56 -10.65 -3.67
N ALA A 72 0.26 -10.83 -3.50
CA ALA A 72 -0.57 -11.64 -4.39
C ALA A 72 -0.78 -10.96 -5.76
N VAL A 73 -0.93 -9.64 -5.80
CA VAL A 73 -1.00 -8.87 -7.06
C VAL A 73 0.31 -8.99 -7.82
N LEU A 74 1.45 -8.78 -7.15
CA LEU A 74 2.77 -8.91 -7.78
C LEU A 74 3.02 -10.33 -8.29
N SER A 75 2.57 -11.36 -7.58
CA SER A 75 2.74 -12.75 -8.00
C SER A 75 2.01 -13.08 -9.31
N GLN A 76 0.95 -12.35 -9.64
CA GLN A 76 0.20 -12.50 -10.90
C GLN A 76 0.84 -11.75 -12.08
N MET A 77 1.76 -10.82 -11.82
CA MET A 77 2.41 -10.01 -12.86
C MET A 77 3.66 -10.69 -13.44
N PHE A 78 4.24 -11.66 -12.72
CA PHE A 78 5.49 -12.29 -13.11
C PHE A 78 5.29 -13.77 -13.50
N ARG A 79 6.07 -14.23 -14.50
CA ARG A 79 6.09 -15.63 -14.93
C ARG A 79 6.57 -16.55 -13.80
N PRO A 80 6.06 -17.79 -13.71
CA PRO A 80 6.39 -18.71 -12.60
C PRO A 80 7.89 -18.93 -12.38
N GLN A 81 8.69 -18.98 -13.46
CA GLN A 81 10.12 -19.26 -13.40
C GLN A 81 10.95 -18.15 -12.73
N ALA A 82 10.53 -16.89 -12.85
CA ALA A 82 11.25 -15.73 -12.31
C ALA A 82 10.50 -15.04 -11.16
N ARG A 83 9.33 -15.54 -10.76
CA ARG A 83 8.40 -14.89 -9.83
C ARG A 83 9.06 -14.48 -8.52
N TYR A 84 9.74 -15.40 -7.84
CA TYR A 84 10.37 -15.14 -6.54
C TYR A 84 11.46 -14.07 -6.63
N THR A 85 12.36 -14.21 -7.60
CA THR A 85 13.45 -13.25 -7.79
C THR A 85 12.93 -11.87 -8.17
N SER A 86 11.96 -11.81 -9.08
CA SER A 86 11.38 -10.53 -9.52
C SER A 86 10.62 -9.82 -8.41
N ILE A 87 9.83 -10.53 -7.61
CA ILE A 87 9.12 -9.95 -6.47
C ILE A 87 10.12 -9.47 -5.41
N SER A 88 11.11 -10.30 -5.06
CA SER A 88 12.13 -9.92 -4.09
C SER A 88 12.90 -8.68 -4.55
N LEU A 89 13.32 -8.64 -5.81
CA LEU A 89 14.02 -7.49 -6.38
C LEU A 89 13.14 -6.23 -6.36
N ALA A 90 11.88 -6.35 -6.75
CA ALA A 90 10.93 -5.23 -6.74
C ALA A 90 10.75 -4.65 -5.33
N TYR A 91 10.60 -5.51 -4.30
CA TYR A 91 10.50 -5.06 -2.91
C TYR A 91 11.78 -4.40 -2.41
N GLN A 92 12.95 -5.01 -2.67
CA GLN A 92 14.23 -4.49 -2.20
C GLN A 92 14.59 -3.17 -2.88
N VAL A 93 14.44 -3.09 -4.19
CA VAL A 93 14.77 -1.86 -4.95
C VAL A 93 13.80 -0.74 -4.57
N SER A 94 12.48 -1.00 -4.52
CA SER A 94 11.51 0.01 -4.12
C SER A 94 11.72 0.43 -2.67
N GLY A 95 11.98 -0.52 -1.76
CA GLY A 95 12.24 -0.22 -0.35
C GLY A 95 13.51 0.61 -0.16
N ALA A 96 14.58 0.31 -0.87
CA ALA A 96 15.82 1.08 -0.81
C ALA A 96 15.65 2.50 -1.38
N ILE A 97 15.04 2.64 -2.54
CA ILE A 97 14.89 3.94 -3.20
C ILE A 97 13.83 4.79 -2.48
N PHE A 98 12.60 4.30 -2.40
CA PHE A 98 11.50 5.10 -1.87
C PHE A 98 11.48 5.12 -0.33
N GLY A 99 11.80 4.01 0.33
CA GLY A 99 11.88 3.94 1.78
C GLY A 99 13.07 4.74 2.34
N GLY A 100 14.21 4.73 1.66
CA GLY A 100 15.40 5.50 2.07
C GLY A 100 15.30 6.98 1.75
N ILE A 101 14.82 7.35 0.56
CA ILE A 101 14.80 8.74 0.09
C ILE A 101 13.61 9.51 0.67
N SER A 102 12.45 8.88 0.88
CA SER A 102 11.24 9.56 1.36
C SER A 102 11.40 10.38 2.63
N PRO A 103 12.03 9.88 3.72
CA PRO A 103 12.22 10.67 4.93
C PRO A 103 13.12 11.88 4.71
N VAL A 104 14.15 11.72 3.86
CA VAL A 104 15.09 12.80 3.54
C VAL A 104 14.38 13.91 2.78
N VAL A 105 13.65 13.56 1.72
CA VAL A 105 12.87 14.51 0.92
C VAL A 105 11.82 15.21 1.78
N ALA A 106 11.08 14.47 2.61
CA ALA A 106 10.08 15.06 3.49
C ALA A 106 10.70 16.06 4.47
N THR A 107 11.87 15.73 5.04
CA THR A 107 12.59 16.61 5.97
C THR A 107 13.12 17.85 5.27
N LEU A 108 13.68 17.71 4.06
CA LEU A 108 14.16 18.85 3.28
C LEU A 108 13.01 19.79 2.91
N VAL A 109 11.92 19.25 2.38
CA VAL A 109 10.73 20.03 2.02
C VAL A 109 10.16 20.77 3.23
N PHE A 110 10.12 20.12 4.39
CA PHE A 110 9.66 20.75 5.62
C PHE A 110 10.62 21.87 6.09
N ARG A 111 11.93 21.67 5.97
CA ARG A 111 12.94 22.70 6.34
C ARG A 111 12.86 23.93 5.46
N GLU A 112 12.72 23.75 4.15
CA GLU A 112 12.68 24.85 3.19
C GLU A 112 11.38 25.65 3.27
N THR A 113 10.26 24.98 3.51
CA THR A 113 8.94 25.64 3.48
C THR A 113 8.42 26.05 4.85
N GLY A 114 8.98 25.52 5.94
CA GLY A 114 8.48 25.69 7.30
C GLY A 114 7.05 25.19 7.52
N SER A 115 6.49 24.47 6.54
CA SER A 115 5.11 24.01 6.54
C SER A 115 5.03 22.50 6.27
N ILE A 116 4.05 21.83 6.87
CA ILE A 116 3.77 20.41 6.64
C ILE A 116 2.96 20.18 5.37
N VAL A 117 2.30 21.22 4.85
CA VAL A 117 1.37 21.13 3.70
C VAL A 117 2.04 20.54 2.46
N PRO A 118 3.25 20.94 2.03
CA PRO A 118 3.92 20.35 0.87
C PRO A 118 4.27 18.88 1.06
N VAL A 119 4.55 18.44 2.31
CA VAL A 119 4.80 17.04 2.62
C VAL A 119 3.54 16.20 2.43
N ILE A 120 2.37 16.73 2.82
CA ILE A 120 1.07 16.09 2.59
C ILE A 120 0.80 15.98 1.08
N PHE A 121 1.05 17.03 0.30
CA PHE A 121 0.91 16.99 -1.16
C PHE A 121 1.84 15.97 -1.80
N LEU A 122 3.07 15.85 -1.35
CA LEU A 122 4.02 14.84 -1.81
C LEU A 122 3.48 13.42 -1.57
N LEU A 123 2.94 13.15 -0.39
CA LEU A 123 2.36 11.86 -0.03
C LEU A 123 1.15 11.53 -0.90
N ILE A 124 0.25 12.49 -1.10
CA ILE A 124 -0.93 12.33 -1.96
C ILE A 124 -0.49 12.07 -3.42
N ALA A 125 0.51 12.77 -3.93
CA ALA A 125 1.05 12.57 -5.26
C ALA A 125 1.64 11.16 -5.43
N MET A 126 2.37 10.66 -4.44
CA MET A 126 2.88 9.29 -4.43
C MET A 126 1.77 8.23 -4.41
N CYS A 127 0.71 8.45 -3.63
CA CYS A 127 -0.47 7.57 -3.64
C CYS A 127 -1.16 7.58 -5.01
N ALA A 128 -1.35 8.75 -5.62
CA ALA A 128 -1.95 8.89 -6.93
C ALA A 128 -1.12 8.19 -8.02
N LEU A 129 0.20 8.34 -7.99
CA LEU A 129 1.12 7.67 -8.89
C LEU A 129 1.02 6.13 -8.74
N SER A 130 1.00 5.65 -7.51
CA SER A 130 0.85 4.21 -7.20
C SER A 130 -0.47 3.65 -7.74
N ILE A 131 -1.58 4.38 -7.56
CA ILE A 131 -2.89 3.99 -8.10
C ILE A 131 -2.85 3.97 -9.63
N ALA A 132 -2.27 4.99 -10.27
CA ALA A 132 -2.18 5.07 -11.72
C ALA A 132 -1.34 3.91 -12.30
N CYS A 133 -0.22 3.58 -11.67
CA CYS A 133 0.60 2.44 -12.04
C CYS A 133 -0.14 1.10 -11.87
N LEU A 134 -0.84 0.94 -10.75
CA LEU A 134 -1.55 -0.31 -10.43
C LEU A 134 -2.73 -0.56 -11.38
N VAL A 135 -3.48 0.48 -11.74
CA VAL A 135 -4.62 0.38 -12.66
C VAL A 135 -4.16 0.11 -14.10
N LYS A 136 -2.99 0.63 -14.50
CA LYS A 136 -2.42 0.40 -15.84
C LYS A 136 -1.60 -0.88 -15.94
N ALA A 137 -1.29 -1.54 -14.84
CA ALA A 137 -0.48 -2.76 -14.84
C ALA A 137 -1.19 -3.89 -15.59
N PRO A 138 -0.52 -4.55 -16.56
CA PRO A 138 -1.10 -5.68 -17.28
C PRO A 138 -1.30 -6.84 -16.31
N GLN A 139 -2.56 -7.25 -16.15
CA GLN A 139 -2.90 -8.46 -15.40
C GLN A 139 -2.71 -9.64 -16.33
N HIS A 140 -1.63 -10.38 -16.18
CA HIS A 140 -1.50 -11.69 -16.81
C HIS A 140 -2.44 -12.64 -16.05
N ILE A 141 -3.67 -12.74 -16.51
CA ILE A 141 -4.54 -13.87 -16.17
C ILE A 141 -3.84 -15.08 -16.81
N ASP A 142 -3.42 -16.01 -15.97
CA ASP A 142 -2.76 -17.24 -16.41
C ASP A 142 -3.75 -18.02 -17.29
N GLU A 143 -3.70 -17.83 -18.61
CA GLU A 143 -4.47 -18.61 -19.59
C GLU A 143 -4.16 -20.09 -19.48
N THR A 144 -3.00 -20.45 -18.91
CA THR A 144 -2.61 -21.81 -18.61
C THR A 144 -3.49 -22.47 -17.55
N THR A 145 -3.98 -21.72 -16.56
CA THR A 145 -4.90 -22.26 -15.53
C THR A 145 -6.28 -22.54 -16.13
N ILE A 146 -6.77 -21.68 -17.02
CA ILE A 146 -8.05 -21.89 -17.72
C ILE A 146 -7.94 -23.06 -18.72
N ALA A 147 -6.80 -23.21 -19.38
CA ALA A 147 -6.55 -24.30 -20.28
C ALA A 147 -6.46 -25.66 -19.57
N SER A 148 -5.82 -25.70 -18.39
CA SER A 148 -5.74 -26.93 -17.59
C SER A 148 -7.08 -27.37 -17.01
N GLU A 149 -7.93 -26.41 -16.64
CA GLU A 149 -9.28 -26.68 -16.13
C GLU A 149 -10.21 -27.21 -17.23
N LYS A 150 -10.05 -26.75 -18.48
CA LYS A 150 -10.78 -27.24 -19.65
C LYS A 150 -10.33 -28.62 -20.12
N VAL A 151 -9.11 -29.04 -19.81
CA VAL A 151 -8.61 -30.39 -20.16
C VAL A 151 -9.03 -31.44 -19.14
N MET A 152 -9.40 -31.03 -17.92
CA MET A 152 -9.87 -31.93 -16.86
C MET A 152 -11.41 -32.14 -16.83
N GLN A 153 -12.16 -31.46 -17.70
CA GLN A 153 -13.59 -31.67 -17.90
C GLN A 153 -13.84 -32.46 -19.19
#